data_657e0ae271ab14432b0f200142849c4b
#
_entry.id   657e0ae271ab14432b0f200142849c4b
#
_cell.length_a   1.000
_cell.length_b   1.000
_cell.length_c   1.000
_cell.angle_alpha   90.00
_cell.angle_beta   90.00
_cell.angle_gamma   90.00
#
_symmetry.space_group_name_H-M   'P 1'
#
loop_
_entity.id
_entity.type
_entity.pdbx_description
1 polymer ?
#
loop_
_entity_poly.entity_id
_entity_poly.type
_entity_poly.pdbx_seq_one_letter_code
_entity_poly.pdbx_strand_id
1 'polypeptide(L)'
;DDKDIVEMLSFHLKKNNYTILYSYNGEDGLNTARENNPDLILLDLMLPKISGIDVCRQIRSRSDVPIIMVTAKGEEIDTVVGLEVGADDYVSKPYRLKELVARMRTVIRRAQKSNRPPNFTEEQFSTISVGDVEVYVERYEVKIRDEIISIPLKEFELLAFLMENAGIVLTRDTLIDRVWGMDYVGDTKTLDVHIKRLRSKIEEEPTKPEKILTIRGVGYKYNKPKSEVAN
;
A
#
# COMPACT_ATOMS: atom_id res chain seq x y z
N ASP A 1 -17.12 14.71 -3.03
CA ASP A 1 -18.21 15.66 -2.82
C ASP A 1 -18.58 16.45 -4.09
N ASP A 2 -17.63 16.68 -4.99
CA ASP A 2 -17.82 17.40 -6.25
C ASP A 2 -18.53 16.50 -7.29
N LYS A 3 -19.78 16.86 -7.62
CA LYS A 3 -20.62 16.10 -8.55
C LYS A 3 -20.06 16.09 -9.98
N ASP A 4 -19.50 17.20 -10.44
CA ASP A 4 -18.97 17.32 -11.79
C ASP A 4 -17.74 16.43 -11.98
N ILE A 5 -16.89 16.37 -10.97
CA ILE A 5 -15.73 15.46 -10.96
C ILE A 5 -16.19 14.00 -10.93
N VAL A 6 -17.18 13.66 -10.12
CA VAL A 6 -17.72 12.29 -10.03
C VAL A 6 -18.34 11.86 -11.35
N GLU A 7 -19.13 12.73 -12.02
CA GLU A 7 -19.74 12.44 -13.32
C GLU A 7 -18.67 12.25 -14.40
N MET A 8 -17.72 13.18 -14.48
CA MET A 8 -16.59 13.10 -15.43
C MET A 8 -15.79 11.81 -15.25
N LEU A 9 -15.40 11.49 -14.00
CA LEU A 9 -14.66 10.26 -13.71
C LEU A 9 -15.48 9.02 -14.04
N SER A 10 -16.75 9.00 -13.63
CA SER A 10 -17.65 7.86 -13.90
C SER A 10 -17.79 7.59 -15.39
N PHE A 11 -17.96 8.63 -16.21
CA PHE A 11 -18.03 8.51 -17.66
C PHE A 11 -16.75 7.89 -18.25
N HIS A 12 -15.59 8.40 -17.85
CA HIS A 12 -14.32 7.93 -18.39
C HIS A 12 -13.94 6.53 -17.90
N LEU A 13 -14.22 6.21 -16.64
CA LEU A 13 -13.92 4.90 -16.06
C LEU A 13 -14.84 3.82 -16.61
N LYS A 14 -16.13 4.11 -16.85
CA LYS A 14 -17.05 3.20 -17.56
C LYS A 14 -16.57 2.87 -18.97
N LYS A 15 -16.02 3.84 -19.70
CA LYS A 15 -15.37 3.58 -21.00
C LYS A 15 -14.15 2.67 -20.94
N ASN A 16 -13.53 2.55 -19.78
CA ASN A 16 -12.42 1.64 -19.51
C ASN A 16 -12.88 0.31 -18.87
N ASN A 17 -14.17 -0.03 -18.97
CA ASN A 17 -14.81 -1.25 -18.48
C ASN A 17 -14.79 -1.41 -16.94
N TYR A 18 -14.82 -0.32 -16.19
CA TYR A 18 -15.00 -0.36 -14.74
C TYR A 18 -16.47 -0.23 -14.39
N THR A 19 -16.92 -1.03 -13.41
CA THR A 19 -18.20 -0.80 -12.71
C THR A 19 -18.00 0.27 -11.65
N ILE A 20 -18.82 1.32 -11.65
CA ILE A 20 -18.63 2.47 -10.80
C ILE A 20 -19.73 2.57 -9.76
N LEU A 21 -19.32 2.60 -8.52
CA LEU A 21 -20.10 3.02 -7.36
C LEU A 21 -19.60 4.39 -6.92
N TYR A 22 -20.45 5.25 -6.41
CA TYR A 22 -20.04 6.57 -5.93
C TYR A 22 -20.87 7.01 -4.72
N SER A 23 -20.27 7.87 -3.93
CA SER A 23 -20.88 8.52 -2.76
C SER A 23 -20.35 9.95 -2.66
N TYR A 24 -21.15 10.86 -2.12
CA TYR A 24 -20.80 12.29 -2.03
C TYR A 24 -20.38 12.73 -0.61
N ASN A 25 -20.34 11.83 0.35
CA ASN A 25 -19.83 12.06 1.69
C ASN A 25 -19.23 10.79 2.27
N GLY A 26 -18.46 10.95 3.36
CA GLY A 26 -17.72 9.85 3.96
C GLY A 26 -18.58 8.75 4.56
N GLU A 27 -19.74 9.11 5.14
CA GLU A 27 -20.64 8.15 5.78
C GLU A 27 -21.28 7.20 4.76
N ASP A 28 -21.84 7.76 3.67
CA ASP A 28 -22.42 6.96 2.59
C ASP A 28 -21.33 6.15 1.87
N GLY A 29 -20.12 6.70 1.76
CA GLY A 29 -18.96 6.01 1.20
C GLY A 29 -18.58 4.77 2.00
N LEU A 30 -18.56 4.85 3.32
CA LEU A 30 -18.31 3.70 4.21
C LEU A 30 -19.37 2.62 4.03
N ASN A 31 -20.63 3.00 3.98
CA ASN A 31 -21.74 2.05 3.82
C ASN A 31 -21.66 1.38 2.44
N THR A 32 -21.46 2.16 1.38
CA THR A 32 -21.31 1.64 0.01
C THR A 32 -20.14 0.66 -0.09
N ALA A 33 -18.99 0.96 0.52
CA ALA A 33 -17.83 0.09 0.52
C ALA A 33 -18.09 -1.23 1.27
N ARG A 34 -18.82 -1.19 2.39
CA ARG A 34 -19.17 -2.39 3.18
C ARG A 34 -20.14 -3.31 2.47
N GLU A 35 -21.12 -2.74 1.79
CA GLU A 35 -22.19 -3.51 1.13
C GLU A 35 -21.73 -4.16 -0.19
N ASN A 36 -20.80 -3.53 -0.91
CA ASN A 36 -20.47 -3.92 -2.27
C ASN A 36 -19.06 -4.51 -2.45
N ASN A 37 -18.20 -4.48 -1.43
CA ASN A 37 -16.83 -5.00 -1.50
C ASN A 37 -16.09 -4.60 -2.81
N PRO A 38 -15.80 -3.31 -3.04
CA PRO A 38 -15.18 -2.85 -4.27
C PRO A 38 -13.74 -3.37 -4.40
N ASP A 39 -13.25 -3.52 -5.64
CA ASP A 39 -11.87 -3.90 -5.95
C ASP A 39 -10.85 -2.76 -5.72
N LEU A 40 -11.32 -1.51 -5.70
CA LEU A 40 -10.53 -0.31 -5.46
C LEU A 40 -11.43 0.83 -4.97
N ILE A 41 -10.89 1.65 -4.09
CA ILE A 41 -11.54 2.89 -3.62
C ILE A 41 -10.70 4.09 -4.03
N LEU A 42 -11.32 5.04 -4.75
CA LEU A 42 -10.80 6.40 -4.91
C LEU A 42 -11.43 7.26 -3.82
N LEU A 43 -10.63 7.81 -2.94
CA LEU A 43 -11.09 8.48 -1.74
C LEU A 43 -10.58 9.92 -1.67
N ASP A 44 -11.51 10.87 -1.71
CA ASP A 44 -11.17 12.27 -1.45
C ASP A 44 -10.88 12.48 0.03
N LEU A 45 -9.89 13.28 0.35
CA LEU A 45 -9.56 13.66 1.72
C LEU A 45 -10.62 14.58 2.33
N MET A 46 -11.08 15.53 1.53
CA MET A 46 -12.00 16.59 1.98
C MET A 46 -13.44 16.18 1.72
N LEU A 47 -13.96 15.26 2.52
CA LEU A 47 -15.36 14.84 2.42
C LEU A 47 -16.22 15.46 3.51
N PRO A 48 -17.50 15.76 3.20
CA PRO A 48 -18.49 16.13 4.20
C PRO A 48 -18.79 14.98 5.17
N LYS A 49 -19.26 15.32 6.37
CA LYS A 49 -19.63 14.44 7.49
C LYS A 49 -18.44 13.72 8.12
N ILE A 50 -17.79 12.82 7.40
CA ILE A 50 -16.63 12.05 7.85
C ILE A 50 -15.49 12.31 6.89
N SER A 51 -14.33 12.73 7.40
CA SER A 51 -13.15 13.01 6.59
C SER A 51 -12.65 11.76 5.84
N GLY A 52 -12.03 11.94 4.66
CA GLY A 52 -11.45 10.81 3.93
C GLY A 52 -10.40 10.05 4.74
N ILE A 53 -9.68 10.73 5.63
CA ILE A 53 -8.72 10.11 6.56
C ILE A 53 -9.43 9.13 7.50
N ASP A 54 -10.53 9.55 8.12
CA ASP A 54 -11.30 8.71 9.04
C ASP A 54 -12.02 7.57 8.31
N VAL A 55 -12.50 7.82 7.09
CA VAL A 55 -13.05 6.78 6.20
C VAL A 55 -11.98 5.72 5.93
N CYS A 56 -10.77 6.12 5.52
CA CYS A 56 -9.67 5.21 5.28
C CYS A 56 -9.34 4.37 6.52
N ARG A 57 -9.21 5.00 7.68
CA ARG A 57 -8.92 4.31 8.95
C ARG A 57 -9.98 3.27 9.28
N GLN A 58 -11.27 3.60 9.10
CA GLN A 58 -12.37 2.67 9.37
C GLN A 58 -12.41 1.51 8.37
N ILE A 59 -12.11 1.76 7.09
CA ILE A 59 -12.01 0.69 6.09
C ILE A 59 -10.84 -0.23 6.45
N ARG A 60 -9.67 0.32 6.74
CA ARG A 60 -8.46 -0.44 7.07
C ARG A 60 -8.56 -1.30 8.33
N SER A 61 -9.44 -0.95 9.26
CA SER A 61 -9.69 -1.80 10.43
C SER A 61 -10.40 -3.12 10.10
N ARG A 62 -10.88 -3.29 8.85
CA ARG A 62 -11.73 -4.43 8.45
C ARG A 62 -11.44 -5.00 7.07
N SER A 63 -10.68 -4.29 6.24
CA SER A 63 -10.46 -4.64 4.83
C SER A 63 -9.13 -4.11 4.30
N ASP A 64 -8.47 -4.93 3.49
CA ASP A 64 -7.26 -4.58 2.75
C ASP A 64 -7.57 -4.11 1.32
N VAL A 65 -8.82 -3.73 1.03
CA VAL A 65 -9.20 -3.19 -0.27
C VAL A 65 -8.26 -2.03 -0.65
N PRO A 66 -7.71 -2.01 -1.86
CA PRO A 66 -6.82 -0.94 -2.29
C PRO A 66 -7.49 0.43 -2.23
N ILE A 67 -6.80 1.43 -1.65
CA ILE A 67 -7.30 2.81 -1.53
C ILE A 67 -6.28 3.76 -2.17
N ILE A 68 -6.73 4.52 -3.18
CA ILE A 68 -5.99 5.66 -3.72
C ILE A 68 -6.62 6.93 -3.19
N MET A 69 -5.87 7.71 -2.44
CA MET A 69 -6.33 9.00 -1.96
C MET A 69 -6.21 10.07 -3.04
N VAL A 70 -7.22 10.94 -3.11
CA VAL A 70 -7.24 12.10 -3.98
C VAL A 70 -7.17 13.34 -3.10
N THR A 71 -6.17 14.19 -3.29
CA THR A 71 -5.87 15.33 -2.40
C THR A 71 -5.71 16.63 -3.18
N ALA A 72 -5.90 17.77 -2.52
CA ALA A 72 -5.57 19.06 -3.10
C ALA A 72 -4.04 19.25 -3.19
N LYS A 73 -3.58 19.98 -4.20
CA LYS A 73 -2.14 20.28 -4.38
C LYS A 73 -1.69 21.25 -3.29
N GLY A 74 -0.68 20.88 -2.51
CA GLY A 74 0.03 21.81 -1.61
C GLY A 74 -0.01 21.45 -0.12
N GLU A 75 -0.76 20.43 0.29
CA GLU A 75 -0.79 19.97 1.67
C GLU A 75 0.07 18.71 1.83
N GLU A 76 1.40 18.90 1.94
CA GLU A 76 2.35 17.79 2.22
C GLU A 76 1.93 17.00 3.47
N ILE A 77 1.32 17.69 4.45
CA ILE A 77 0.81 17.08 5.68
C ILE A 77 -0.30 16.08 5.39
N ASP A 78 -1.22 16.38 4.48
CA ASP A 78 -2.34 15.48 4.15
C ASP A 78 -1.88 14.23 3.41
N THR A 79 -0.83 14.33 2.59
CA THR A 79 -0.23 13.19 1.93
C THR A 79 0.42 12.22 2.93
N VAL A 80 1.19 12.74 3.88
CA VAL A 80 1.83 11.93 4.93
C VAL A 80 0.77 11.32 5.84
N VAL A 81 -0.20 12.10 6.28
CA VAL A 81 -1.30 11.62 7.13
C VAL A 81 -2.16 10.59 6.39
N GLY A 82 -2.49 10.81 5.12
CA GLY A 82 -3.25 9.86 4.30
C GLY A 82 -2.55 8.51 4.16
N LEU A 83 -1.25 8.51 3.96
CA LEU A 83 -0.43 7.31 3.93
C LEU A 83 -0.28 6.70 5.33
N GLU A 84 -0.18 7.50 6.40
CA GLU A 84 -0.17 7.02 7.79
C GLU A 84 -1.42 6.25 8.18
N VAL A 85 -2.58 6.56 7.61
CA VAL A 85 -3.85 5.85 7.89
C VAL A 85 -4.09 4.63 7.01
N GLY A 86 -3.23 4.33 6.02
CA GLY A 86 -3.30 3.07 5.27
C GLY A 86 -3.65 3.15 3.79
N ALA A 87 -3.62 4.32 3.17
CA ALA A 87 -3.75 4.42 1.72
C ALA A 87 -2.59 3.71 0.99
N ASP A 88 -2.87 3.10 -0.15
CA ASP A 88 -1.86 2.40 -0.97
C ASP A 88 -1.14 3.36 -1.92
N ASP A 89 -1.82 4.40 -2.37
CA ASP A 89 -1.28 5.45 -3.24
C ASP A 89 -2.06 6.74 -3.06
N TYR A 90 -1.56 7.85 -3.62
CA TYR A 90 -2.28 9.12 -3.65
C TYR A 90 -2.08 9.83 -4.99
N VAL A 91 -3.02 10.71 -5.32
CA VAL A 91 -3.01 11.54 -6.53
C VAL A 91 -3.41 12.95 -6.15
N SER A 92 -2.57 13.94 -6.47
CA SER A 92 -2.90 15.34 -6.20
C SER A 92 -3.74 15.96 -7.31
N LYS A 93 -4.77 16.73 -6.93
CA LYS A 93 -5.55 17.57 -7.85
C LYS A 93 -4.73 18.82 -8.27
N PRO A 94 -4.76 19.27 -9.54
CA PRO A 94 -5.41 18.62 -10.69
C PRO A 94 -4.59 17.44 -11.21
N TYR A 95 -5.22 16.29 -11.44
CA TYR A 95 -4.59 15.10 -12.00
C TYR A 95 -4.96 14.87 -13.45
N ARG A 96 -4.07 14.21 -14.19
CA ARG A 96 -4.38 13.74 -15.54
C ARG A 96 -5.14 12.42 -15.46
N LEU A 97 -6.25 12.31 -16.15
CA LEU A 97 -7.07 11.09 -16.15
C LEU A 97 -6.27 9.84 -16.56
N LYS A 98 -5.38 9.96 -17.54
CA LYS A 98 -4.49 8.85 -17.95
C LYS A 98 -3.57 8.37 -16.82
N GLU A 99 -3.07 9.29 -16.03
CA GLU A 99 -2.25 8.98 -14.85
C GLU A 99 -3.06 8.23 -13.79
N LEU A 100 -4.24 8.74 -13.43
CA LEU A 100 -5.13 8.09 -12.46
C LEU A 100 -5.47 6.67 -12.90
N VAL A 101 -5.87 6.47 -14.16
CA VAL A 101 -6.20 5.14 -14.71
C VAL A 101 -4.99 4.20 -14.69
N ALA A 102 -3.79 4.69 -14.99
CA ALA A 102 -2.57 3.89 -14.93
C ALA A 102 -2.26 3.43 -13.48
N ARG A 103 -2.41 4.32 -12.49
CA ARG A 103 -2.26 4.01 -11.07
C ARG A 103 -3.32 3.00 -10.60
N MET A 104 -4.60 3.21 -10.94
CA MET A 104 -5.68 2.27 -10.66
C MET A 104 -5.39 0.88 -11.18
N ARG A 105 -5.02 0.76 -12.47
CA ARG A 105 -4.67 -0.54 -13.09
C ARG A 105 -3.52 -1.22 -12.37
N THR A 106 -2.52 -0.46 -11.98
CA THR A 106 -1.36 -1.00 -11.26
C THR A 106 -1.77 -1.56 -9.91
N VAL A 107 -2.54 -0.81 -9.14
CA VAL A 107 -3.00 -1.18 -7.79
C VAL A 107 -3.97 -2.37 -7.85
N ILE A 108 -4.97 -2.34 -8.75
CA ILE A 108 -5.92 -3.46 -8.95
C ILE A 108 -5.20 -4.73 -9.39
N ARG A 109 -4.30 -4.65 -10.39
CA ARG A 109 -3.55 -5.82 -10.88
C ARG A 109 -2.75 -6.49 -9.77
N ARG A 110 -2.21 -5.71 -8.88
CA ARG A 110 -1.43 -6.19 -7.74
C ARG A 110 -2.34 -6.87 -6.71
N ALA A 111 -3.47 -6.25 -6.36
CA ALA A 111 -4.46 -6.85 -5.48
C ALA A 111 -5.09 -8.14 -6.05
N GLN A 112 -5.34 -8.19 -7.36
CA GLN A 112 -5.88 -9.40 -8.02
C GLN A 112 -4.87 -10.55 -8.09
N LYS A 113 -3.56 -10.27 -8.09
CA LYS A 113 -2.55 -11.32 -7.95
C LYS A 113 -2.61 -11.99 -6.59
N SER A 114 -3.01 -11.28 -5.55
CA SER A 114 -3.24 -11.85 -4.20
C SER A 114 -4.45 -12.79 -4.14
N ASN A 115 -5.44 -12.61 -5.02
CA ASN A 115 -6.73 -13.35 -4.99
C ASN A 115 -6.82 -14.49 -6.03
N ARG A 116 -5.72 -14.91 -6.67
CA ARG A 116 -5.77 -16.06 -7.59
C ARG A 116 -6.01 -17.36 -6.81
N PRO A 117 -7.00 -18.20 -7.20
CA PRO A 117 -7.19 -19.49 -6.59
C PRO A 117 -5.95 -20.37 -6.80
N PRO A 118 -5.64 -21.28 -5.87
CA PRO A 118 -4.44 -22.11 -5.88
C PRO A 118 -4.58 -23.24 -6.90
N ASN A 119 -4.36 -22.98 -8.18
CA ASN A 119 -4.21 -24.01 -9.21
C ASN A 119 -2.75 -24.12 -9.69
N PHE A 120 -1.80 -23.79 -8.82
CA PHE A 120 -0.39 -24.03 -9.05
C PHE A 120 0.11 -25.03 -8.01
N THR A 121 0.84 -26.04 -8.46
CA THR A 121 1.53 -26.99 -7.59
C THR A 121 2.50 -26.26 -6.67
N GLU A 122 2.65 -26.70 -5.41
CA GLU A 122 3.47 -26.07 -4.36
C GLU A 122 4.93 -25.79 -4.79
N GLU A 123 5.41 -26.43 -5.83
CA GLU A 123 6.77 -26.29 -6.37
C GLU A 123 7.04 -25.00 -7.17
N GLN A 124 6.02 -24.11 -7.38
CA GLN A 124 6.15 -22.91 -8.22
C GLN A 124 6.05 -21.59 -7.45
N PHE A 125 6.04 -21.60 -6.13
CA PHE A 125 5.95 -20.38 -5.34
C PHE A 125 7.32 -19.90 -4.88
N SER A 126 7.63 -18.63 -5.18
CA SER A 126 8.81 -17.97 -4.65
C SER A 126 8.57 -17.60 -3.19
N THR A 127 9.22 -18.28 -2.28
CA THR A 127 9.19 -17.93 -0.86
C THR A 127 10.49 -17.24 -0.48
N ILE A 128 10.39 -16.06 0.10
CA ILE A 128 11.52 -15.33 0.65
C ILE A 128 11.45 -15.53 2.17
N SER A 129 12.44 -16.24 2.74
CA SER A 129 12.49 -16.50 4.17
C SER A 129 13.73 -15.88 4.78
N VAL A 130 13.57 -15.06 5.81
CA VAL A 130 14.67 -14.50 6.59
C VAL A 130 14.30 -14.49 8.07
N GLY A 131 14.93 -15.34 8.84
CA GLY A 131 14.61 -15.52 10.26
C GLY A 131 13.21 -16.11 10.47
N ASP A 132 12.38 -15.41 11.23
CA ASP A 132 10.99 -15.79 11.56
C ASP A 132 9.94 -15.18 10.62
N VAL A 133 10.37 -14.56 9.51
CA VAL A 133 9.50 -13.93 8.53
C VAL A 133 9.60 -14.66 7.20
N GLU A 134 8.46 -15.07 6.67
CA GLU A 134 8.32 -15.68 5.34
C GLU A 134 7.37 -14.82 4.49
N VAL A 135 7.78 -14.52 3.27
CA VAL A 135 6.98 -13.80 2.27
C VAL A 135 6.68 -14.73 1.11
N TYR A 136 5.41 -15.01 0.89
CA TYR A 136 4.93 -15.80 -0.24
C TYR A 136 4.56 -14.86 -1.38
N VAL A 137 5.51 -14.69 -2.33
CA VAL A 137 5.45 -13.60 -3.33
C VAL A 137 4.20 -13.67 -4.20
N GLU A 138 3.84 -14.84 -4.69
CA GLU A 138 2.68 -15.02 -5.58
C GLU A 138 1.35 -14.99 -4.84
N ARG A 139 1.34 -15.26 -3.53
CA ARG A 139 0.15 -15.22 -2.69
C ARG A 139 -0.08 -13.86 -2.06
N TYR A 140 0.92 -12.97 -2.07
CA TYR A 140 0.92 -11.70 -1.35
C TYR A 140 0.63 -11.87 0.16
N GLU A 141 1.11 -12.98 0.71
CA GLU A 141 0.97 -13.33 2.12
C GLU A 141 2.30 -13.16 2.84
N VAL A 142 2.22 -12.77 4.10
CA VAL A 142 3.36 -12.71 5.00
C VAL A 142 3.06 -13.60 6.20
N LYS A 143 3.98 -14.48 6.54
CA LYS A 143 3.92 -15.32 7.72
C LYS A 143 4.99 -14.88 8.70
N ILE A 144 4.60 -14.71 9.94
CA ILE A 144 5.51 -14.33 11.04
C ILE A 144 5.24 -15.27 12.20
N ARG A 145 6.27 -15.97 12.71
CA ARG A 145 6.14 -16.88 13.86
C ARG A 145 4.95 -17.84 13.69
N ASP A 146 4.81 -18.41 12.50
CA ASP A 146 3.73 -19.34 12.12
C ASP A 146 2.32 -18.72 11.98
N GLU A 147 2.14 -17.41 12.14
CA GLU A 147 0.88 -16.72 11.89
C GLU A 147 0.92 -15.96 10.55
N ILE A 148 -0.12 -16.18 9.73
CA ILE A 148 -0.31 -15.40 8.50
C ILE A 148 -0.92 -14.06 8.88
N ILE A 149 -0.25 -12.97 8.48
CA ILE A 149 -0.74 -11.62 8.69
C ILE A 149 -1.09 -10.96 7.35
N SER A 150 -2.16 -10.17 7.36
CA SER A 150 -2.50 -9.30 6.24
C SER A 150 -1.74 -7.98 6.34
N ILE A 151 -1.13 -7.57 5.25
CA ILE A 151 -0.47 -6.26 5.15
C ILE A 151 -0.84 -5.57 3.85
N PRO A 152 -1.01 -4.23 3.85
CA PRO A 152 -1.30 -3.48 2.64
C PRO A 152 -0.23 -3.69 1.56
N LEU A 153 -0.66 -3.58 0.31
CA LEU A 153 0.17 -3.92 -0.85
C LEU A 153 1.54 -3.23 -0.87
N LYS A 154 1.59 -1.93 -0.56
CA LYS A 154 2.86 -1.18 -0.54
C LYS A 154 3.80 -1.62 0.58
N GLU A 155 3.25 -2.01 1.72
CA GLU A 155 4.01 -2.59 2.82
C GLU A 155 4.55 -3.98 2.43
N PHE A 156 3.72 -4.79 1.74
CA PHE A 156 4.14 -6.09 1.22
C PHE A 156 5.30 -5.97 0.23
N GLU A 157 5.16 -5.09 -0.79
CA GLU A 157 6.19 -4.88 -1.81
C GLU A 157 7.50 -4.37 -1.20
N LEU A 158 7.39 -3.45 -0.23
CA LEU A 158 8.54 -2.92 0.48
C LEU A 158 9.23 -4.00 1.31
N LEU A 159 8.46 -4.83 2.04
CA LEU A 159 8.99 -5.93 2.82
C LEU A 159 9.66 -6.98 1.94
N ALA A 160 8.99 -7.43 0.89
CA ALA A 160 9.52 -8.40 -0.07
C ALA A 160 10.86 -7.93 -0.65
N PHE A 161 10.93 -6.68 -1.12
CA PHE A 161 12.15 -6.14 -1.70
C PHE A 161 13.28 -5.96 -0.68
N LEU A 162 12.96 -5.56 0.55
CA LEU A 162 13.94 -5.50 1.64
C LEU A 162 14.50 -6.89 1.98
N MET A 163 13.64 -7.91 2.02
CA MET A 163 14.03 -9.29 2.35
C MET A 163 14.79 -9.95 1.20
N GLU A 164 14.43 -9.73 -0.07
CA GLU A 164 15.21 -10.18 -1.24
C GLU A 164 16.66 -9.69 -1.18
N ASN A 165 16.86 -8.49 -0.62
CA ASN A 165 18.16 -7.84 -0.47
C ASN A 165 18.67 -7.87 0.98
N ALA A 166 18.29 -8.88 1.75
CA ALA A 166 18.67 -8.97 3.16
C ALA A 166 20.20 -8.90 3.34
N GLY A 167 20.64 -8.07 4.28
CA GLY A 167 22.05 -7.79 4.54
C GLY A 167 22.65 -6.63 3.74
N ILE A 168 21.93 -6.15 2.70
CA ILE A 168 22.36 -5.03 1.85
C ILE A 168 21.64 -3.75 2.31
N VAL A 169 22.37 -2.62 2.32
CA VAL A 169 21.79 -1.29 2.55
C VAL A 169 21.16 -0.81 1.25
N LEU A 170 19.86 -0.56 1.27
CA LEU A 170 19.13 0.02 0.14
C LEU A 170 18.91 1.51 0.40
N THR A 171 19.22 2.33 -0.60
CA THR A 171 19.02 3.78 -0.50
C THR A 171 17.52 4.11 -0.52
N ARG A 172 17.18 5.30 0.00
CA ARG A 172 15.79 5.79 0.00
C ARG A 172 15.23 5.85 -1.43
N ASP A 173 16.01 6.39 -2.37
CA ASP A 173 15.61 6.51 -3.77
C ASP A 173 15.38 5.13 -4.40
N THR A 174 16.29 4.18 -4.18
CA THR A 174 16.12 2.79 -4.68
C THR A 174 14.83 2.15 -4.16
N LEU A 175 14.49 2.35 -2.88
CA LEU A 175 13.27 1.81 -2.29
C LEU A 175 12.02 2.47 -2.85
N ILE A 176 12.05 3.79 -3.04
CA ILE A 176 10.96 4.56 -3.62
C ILE A 176 10.74 4.17 -5.07
N ASP A 177 11.78 4.17 -5.89
CA ASP A 177 11.68 3.82 -7.30
C ASP A 177 11.14 2.40 -7.50
N ARG A 178 11.55 1.47 -6.66
CA ARG A 178 11.12 0.07 -6.75
C ARG A 178 9.67 -0.13 -6.35
N VAL A 179 9.22 0.53 -5.28
CA VAL A 179 7.90 0.30 -4.69
C VAL A 179 6.84 1.24 -5.26
N TRP A 180 7.20 2.49 -5.55
CA TRP A 180 6.26 3.50 -6.08
C TRP A 180 6.48 3.80 -7.56
N GLY A 181 7.65 3.51 -8.11
CA GLY A 181 8.01 3.73 -9.51
C GLY A 181 8.90 4.97 -9.70
N MET A 182 9.68 4.97 -10.79
CA MET A 182 10.64 6.07 -11.12
C MET A 182 9.96 7.43 -11.36
N ASP A 183 8.67 7.44 -11.72
CA ASP A 183 7.89 8.66 -11.93
C ASP A 183 7.20 9.16 -10.63
N TYR A 184 7.61 8.63 -9.47
CA TYR A 184 7.02 9.01 -8.20
C TYR A 184 7.46 10.43 -7.81
N VAL A 185 6.52 11.38 -7.78
CA VAL A 185 6.76 12.81 -7.48
C VAL A 185 6.47 13.14 -6.01
N GLY A 186 6.27 12.12 -5.16
CA GLY A 186 5.93 12.31 -3.76
C GLY A 186 7.13 12.51 -2.82
N ASP A 187 6.84 12.92 -1.57
CA ASP A 187 7.85 13.09 -0.53
C ASP A 187 8.46 11.73 -0.13
N THR A 188 9.76 11.72 0.06
CA THR A 188 10.49 10.55 0.56
C THR A 188 10.08 10.15 1.99
N LYS A 189 9.38 11.01 2.73
CA LYS A 189 8.78 10.70 4.04
C LYS A 189 7.74 9.57 3.98
N THR A 190 7.10 9.38 2.82
CA THR A 190 6.22 8.22 2.56
C THR A 190 6.88 6.90 2.92
N LEU A 191 8.15 6.74 2.56
CA LEU A 191 8.93 5.53 2.88
C LEU A 191 9.02 5.32 4.40
N ASP A 192 9.29 6.36 5.17
CA ASP A 192 9.44 6.27 6.63
C ASP A 192 8.16 5.80 7.31
N VAL A 193 7.01 6.26 6.80
CA VAL A 193 5.68 5.85 7.28
C VAL A 193 5.46 4.35 7.06
N HIS A 194 5.73 3.85 5.86
CA HIS A 194 5.57 2.43 5.56
C HIS A 194 6.57 1.55 6.33
N ILE A 195 7.81 2.01 6.51
CA ILE A 195 8.79 1.34 7.38
C ILE A 195 8.28 1.29 8.84
N LYS A 196 7.74 2.39 9.36
CA LYS A 196 7.19 2.42 10.74
C LYS A 196 6.06 1.39 10.90
N ARG A 197 5.16 1.29 9.91
CA ARG A 197 4.06 0.31 9.91
C ARG A 197 4.54 -1.11 9.79
N LEU A 198 5.48 -1.39 8.90
CA LEU A 198 6.10 -2.71 8.82
C LEU A 198 6.70 -3.09 10.15
N ARG A 199 7.48 -2.21 10.77
CA ARG A 199 8.05 -2.47 12.10
C ARG A 199 6.98 -2.79 13.14
N SER A 200 5.85 -2.07 13.14
CA SER A 200 4.77 -2.36 14.09
C SER A 200 4.14 -3.73 13.92
N LYS A 201 4.31 -4.37 12.76
CA LYS A 201 3.75 -5.69 12.45
C LYS A 201 4.77 -6.82 12.60
N ILE A 202 6.04 -6.57 12.22
CA ILE A 202 7.04 -7.64 12.13
C ILE A 202 8.08 -7.64 13.27
N GLU A 203 8.32 -6.52 13.94
CA GLU A 203 9.26 -6.42 15.04
C GLU A 203 8.60 -6.84 16.38
N GLU A 204 9.40 -7.32 17.32
CA GLU A 204 8.92 -7.53 18.68
C GLU A 204 8.76 -6.21 19.43
N GLU A 205 9.75 -5.33 19.31
CA GLU A 205 9.73 -3.97 19.84
C GLU A 205 9.97 -2.98 18.70
N PRO A 206 8.91 -2.34 18.14
CA PRO A 206 9.03 -1.44 16.98
C PRO A 206 9.94 -0.23 17.21
N THR A 207 10.16 0.16 18.47
CA THR A 207 11.04 1.27 18.85
C THR A 207 12.53 0.88 18.88
N LYS A 208 12.82 -0.42 18.97
CA LYS A 208 14.17 -1.00 18.89
C LYS A 208 14.23 -2.08 17.79
N PRO A 209 14.09 -1.68 16.53
CA PRO A 209 13.97 -2.62 15.43
C PRO A 209 15.25 -3.45 15.26
N GLU A 210 15.07 -4.76 15.11
CA GLU A 210 16.15 -5.72 14.85
C GLU A 210 16.13 -6.27 13.42
N LYS A 211 14.94 -6.29 12.77
CA LYS A 211 14.75 -6.80 11.42
C LYS A 211 14.97 -5.70 10.38
N ILE A 212 14.29 -4.57 10.47
CA ILE A 212 14.47 -3.44 9.54
C ILE A 212 15.29 -2.35 10.24
N LEU A 213 16.56 -2.27 9.91
CA LEU A 213 17.49 -1.29 10.47
C LEU A 213 17.49 0.02 9.66
N THR A 214 17.57 1.16 10.38
CA THR A 214 17.80 2.47 9.75
C THR A 214 19.29 2.74 9.65
N ILE A 215 19.78 3.00 8.44
CA ILE A 215 21.14 3.49 8.20
C ILE A 215 21.04 4.99 7.97
N ARG A 216 21.37 5.75 9.02
CA ARG A 216 21.19 7.22 9.02
C ARG A 216 21.86 7.89 7.82
N GLY A 217 21.14 8.76 7.14
CA GLY A 217 21.62 9.48 5.96
C GLY A 217 21.70 8.65 4.68
N VAL A 218 21.39 7.33 4.71
CA VAL A 218 21.48 6.45 3.54
C VAL A 218 20.12 5.82 3.20
N GLY A 219 19.53 5.06 4.12
CA GLY A 219 18.31 4.33 3.84
C GLY A 219 18.04 3.22 4.86
N TYR A 220 17.62 2.04 4.38
CA TYR A 220 17.22 0.93 5.22
C TYR A 220 17.90 -0.37 4.80
N LYS A 221 17.97 -1.29 5.75
CA LYS A 221 18.53 -2.64 5.55
C LYS A 221 17.67 -3.65 6.29
N TYR A 222 17.27 -4.73 5.62
CA TYR A 222 16.77 -5.92 6.33
C TYR A 222 17.95 -6.70 6.89
N ASN A 223 17.93 -7.00 8.18
CA ASN A 223 19.02 -7.65 8.88
C ASN A 223 18.98 -9.17 8.64
N LYS A 224 20.12 -9.80 8.42
CA LYS A 224 20.23 -11.27 8.41
C LYS A 224 20.39 -11.75 9.84
N PRO A 225 19.68 -12.81 10.29
CA PRO A 225 19.95 -13.43 11.59
C PRO A 225 21.39 -13.92 11.65
N LYS A 226 21.99 -13.82 12.83
CA LYS A 226 23.41 -14.17 13.06
C LYS A 226 23.78 -15.61 12.72
N SER A 227 22.81 -16.51 12.60
CA SER A 227 22.99 -17.92 12.24
C SER A 227 23.22 -18.18 10.74
N GLU A 228 22.94 -17.21 9.86
CA GLU A 228 23.12 -17.37 8.39
C GLU A 228 24.42 -16.72 7.86
N VAL A 229 25.27 -16.21 8.75
CA VAL A 229 26.54 -15.52 8.37
C VAL A 229 27.74 -16.47 8.42
N ALA A 230 27.54 -17.75 8.73
CA ALA A 230 28.60 -18.73 8.80
C ALA A 230 28.37 -19.85 7.77
N ASN A 231 28.82 -19.61 6.52
CA ASN A 231 29.53 -20.57 5.65
C ASN A 231 29.97 -19.88 4.38
#